data_fdab5ed8267a04cabfcb2599009c20f1
#
_entry.id   fdab5ed8267a04cabfcb2599009c20f1
#
_cell.length_a   1.000
_cell.length_b   1.000
_cell.length_c   1.000
_cell.angle_alpha   90.00
_cell.angle_beta   90.00
_cell.angle_gamma   90.00
#
_symmetry.space_group_name_H-M   'P 1'
#
loop_
_entity.id
_entity.type
_entity.pdbx_description
1 polymer ?
#
loop_
_entity_poly.entity_id
_entity_poly.type
_entity_poly.pdbx_seq_one_letter_code
_entity_poly.pdbx_strand_id
1 'polypeptide(L)'
;FLVAGNFSLDEELALMSRLSFMIAMDSSNMHMAALTGTKVISIWGGTDPLSGFGAWMQPKDYFVSIPVDQLTCRPCTTFGKGDCKRGDFACMVWLTPEIVFDRIINLKIW
;
A
#
# COMPACT_ATOMS: atom_id res chain seq x y z
N PHE A 1 17.86 -4.20 7.59
CA PHE A 1 17.66 -3.66 8.93
C PHE A 1 16.20 -3.88 9.37
N LEU A 2 16.01 -4.56 10.50
CA LEU A 2 14.70 -4.88 11.04
C LEU A 2 14.31 -3.88 12.14
N VAL A 3 13.21 -3.15 11.94
CA VAL A 3 12.68 -2.16 12.90
C VAL A 3 11.72 -2.82 13.89
N ALA A 4 10.82 -3.67 13.38
CA ALA A 4 9.75 -4.28 14.18
C ALA A 4 10.27 -4.99 15.43
N GLY A 5 9.72 -4.60 16.59
CA GLY A 5 10.09 -5.17 17.89
C GLY A 5 11.41 -4.66 18.49
N ASN A 6 12.14 -3.77 17.80
CA ASN A 6 13.42 -3.22 18.28
C ASN A 6 13.31 -1.76 18.73
N PHE A 7 12.18 -1.11 18.47
CA PHE A 7 11.94 0.30 18.77
C PHE A 7 10.58 0.49 19.42
N SER A 8 10.41 1.55 20.18
CA SER A 8 9.13 2.01 20.66
C SER A 8 8.32 2.64 19.51
N LEU A 9 7.02 2.80 19.69
CA LEU A 9 6.15 3.44 18.69
C LEU A 9 6.63 4.86 18.34
N ASP A 10 7.05 5.64 19.35
CA ASP A 10 7.55 7.01 19.13
C ASP A 10 8.83 7.01 18.26
N GLU A 11 9.73 6.08 18.51
CA GLU A 11 10.95 5.90 17.70
C GLU A 11 10.62 5.45 16.28
N GLU A 12 9.66 4.54 16.10
CA GLU A 12 9.18 4.12 14.77
C GLU A 12 8.55 5.29 13.99
N LEU A 13 7.72 6.11 14.63
CA LEU A 13 7.14 7.30 14.03
C LEU A 13 8.22 8.35 13.67
N ALA A 14 9.19 8.55 14.55
CA ALA A 14 10.32 9.43 14.29
C ALA A 14 11.15 8.95 13.08
N LEU A 15 11.39 7.64 12.99
CA LEU A 15 12.05 7.03 11.82
C LEU A 15 11.23 7.24 10.54
N MET A 16 9.92 6.93 10.57
CA MET A 16 9.03 7.12 9.43
C MET A 16 9.08 8.55 8.92
N SER A 17 9.05 9.55 9.80
CA SER A 17 9.10 10.98 9.42
C SER A 17 10.38 11.40 8.70
N ARG A 18 11.43 10.58 8.71
CA ARG A 18 12.72 10.84 8.05
C ARG A 18 12.89 10.08 6.74
N LEU A 19 11.95 9.23 6.36
CA LEU A 19 12.02 8.50 5.10
C LEU A 19 11.70 9.43 3.92
N SER A 20 12.39 9.24 2.80
CA SER A 20 12.05 9.90 1.54
C SER A 20 10.68 9.45 1.04
N PHE A 21 10.38 8.17 1.18
CA PHE A 21 9.09 7.55 0.96
C PHE A 21 9.02 6.18 1.65
N MET A 22 7.84 5.63 1.77
CA MET A 22 7.61 4.29 2.31
C MET A 22 6.76 3.47 1.34
N ILE A 23 7.09 2.19 1.19
CA ILE A 23 6.22 1.22 0.50
C ILE A 23 5.48 0.44 1.58
N ALA A 24 4.16 0.40 1.50
CA ALA A 24 3.32 -0.30 2.47
C ALA A 24 2.13 -0.97 1.79
N MET A 25 1.57 -1.96 2.44
CA MET A 25 0.26 -2.49 2.07
C MET A 25 -0.84 -1.78 2.86
N ASP A 26 -2.10 -2.16 2.64
CA ASP A 26 -3.24 -1.74 3.48
C ASP A 26 -3.01 -2.21 4.93
N SER A 27 -2.45 -1.34 5.75
CA SER A 27 -1.99 -1.64 7.11
C SER A 27 -1.87 -0.37 7.95
N SER A 28 -1.78 -0.54 9.28
CA SER A 28 -1.53 0.57 10.20
C SER A 28 -0.26 1.37 9.86
N ASN A 29 0.80 0.69 9.42
CA ASN A 29 2.06 1.34 9.05
C ASN A 29 1.90 2.34 7.89
N MET A 30 1.05 2.03 6.91
CA MET A 30 0.69 2.94 5.83
C MET A 30 0.11 4.25 6.38
N HIS A 31 -0.84 4.14 7.31
CA HIS A 31 -1.49 5.30 7.91
C HIS A 31 -0.54 6.10 8.80
N MET A 32 0.26 5.42 9.63
CA MET A 32 1.25 6.07 10.49
C MET A 32 2.27 6.86 9.67
N ALA A 33 2.82 6.27 8.62
CA ALA A 33 3.76 6.97 7.74
C ALA A 33 3.11 8.19 7.06
N ALA A 34 1.88 8.08 6.59
CA ALA A 34 1.16 9.20 6.00
C ALA A 34 0.92 10.34 7.00
N LEU A 35 0.58 10.01 8.25
CA LEU A 35 0.36 10.99 9.32
C LEU A 35 1.65 11.70 9.75
N THR A 36 2.82 11.07 9.60
CA THR A 36 4.13 11.71 9.83
C THR A 36 4.60 12.58 8.67
N GLY A 37 3.80 12.71 7.60
CA GLY A 37 4.12 13.50 6.41
C GLY A 37 4.97 12.78 5.37
N THR A 38 5.23 11.50 5.55
CA THR A 38 6.00 10.67 4.61
C THR A 38 5.15 10.32 3.39
N LYS A 39 5.76 10.36 2.21
CA LYS A 39 5.14 9.85 0.98
C LYS A 39 4.96 8.34 1.08
N VAL A 40 3.77 7.84 0.78
CA VAL A 40 3.47 6.40 0.91
C VAL A 40 2.99 5.82 -0.42
N ILE A 41 3.79 4.92 -0.97
CA ILE A 41 3.35 4.05 -2.07
C ILE A 41 2.63 2.87 -1.45
N SER A 42 1.32 2.80 -1.65
CA SER A 42 0.50 1.75 -1.06
C SER A 42 0.09 0.71 -2.10
N ILE A 43 0.28 -0.56 -1.75
CA ILE A 43 0.00 -1.73 -2.58
C ILE A 43 -1.34 -2.34 -2.13
N TRP A 44 -2.24 -2.52 -3.10
CA TRP A 44 -3.61 -2.95 -2.85
C TRP A 44 -3.93 -4.25 -3.59
N GLY A 45 -4.35 -5.26 -2.85
CA GLY A 45 -4.79 -6.55 -3.39
C GLY A 45 -6.31 -6.68 -3.38
N GLY A 46 -6.86 -7.39 -2.40
CA GLY A 46 -8.28 -7.65 -2.24
C GLY A 46 -9.10 -6.47 -1.72
N THR A 47 -8.45 -5.47 -1.12
CA THR A 47 -9.06 -4.19 -0.70
C THR A 47 -8.81 -3.10 -1.76
N ASP A 48 -9.45 -1.95 -1.58
CA ASP A 48 -9.31 -0.82 -2.49
C ASP A 48 -9.31 0.51 -1.71
N PRO A 49 -8.43 1.47 -2.04
CA PRO A 49 -8.39 2.76 -1.36
C PRO A 49 -9.71 3.54 -1.47
N LEU A 50 -10.50 3.31 -2.53
CA LEU A 50 -11.81 3.94 -2.70
C LEU A 50 -12.86 3.47 -1.68
N SER A 51 -12.61 2.36 -0.98
CA SER A 51 -13.45 1.90 0.14
C SER A 51 -13.26 2.74 1.42
N GLY A 52 -12.47 3.80 1.37
CA GLY A 52 -12.23 4.71 2.50
C GLY A 52 -10.95 4.41 3.30
N PHE A 53 -10.16 3.42 2.87
CA PHE A 53 -8.93 3.00 3.55
C PHE A 53 -7.65 3.63 3.00
N GLY A 54 -7.75 4.50 1.98
CA GLY A 54 -6.58 5.17 1.41
C GLY A 54 -5.81 5.99 2.44
N ALA A 55 -4.49 6.02 2.32
CA ALA A 55 -3.63 6.78 3.21
C ALA A 55 -3.93 8.28 3.14
N TRP A 56 -3.93 8.93 4.31
CA TRP A 56 -4.30 10.34 4.46
C TRP A 56 -3.44 11.26 3.58
N MET A 57 -4.10 12.13 2.83
CA MET A 57 -3.47 13.14 1.95
C MET A 57 -2.44 12.59 0.95
N GLN A 58 -2.50 11.31 0.62
CA GLN A 58 -1.63 10.76 -0.41
C GLN A 58 -2.26 10.89 -1.81
N PRO A 59 -1.48 11.26 -2.84
CA PRO A 59 -1.97 11.31 -4.21
C PRO A 59 -2.47 9.94 -4.69
N LYS A 60 -3.50 9.92 -5.54
CA LYS A 60 -4.04 8.67 -6.11
C LYS A 60 -3.00 7.88 -6.90
N ASP A 61 -2.04 8.56 -7.50
CA ASP A 61 -0.95 7.92 -8.25
C ASP A 61 -0.01 7.09 -7.38
N TYR A 62 -0.06 7.28 -6.05
CA TYR A 62 0.70 6.49 -5.08
C TYR A 62 0.00 5.17 -4.71
N PHE A 63 -1.22 4.96 -5.20
CA PHE A 63 -1.95 3.71 -5.00
C PHE A 63 -1.63 2.74 -6.15
N VAL A 64 -1.06 1.60 -5.82
CA VAL A 64 -0.63 0.59 -6.79
C VAL A 64 -1.49 -0.66 -6.64
N SER A 65 -2.21 -1.00 -7.69
CA SER A 65 -3.10 -2.15 -7.73
C SER A 65 -3.34 -2.59 -9.18
N ILE A 66 -3.82 -3.80 -9.36
CA ILE A 66 -4.39 -4.19 -10.67
C ILE A 66 -5.70 -3.41 -10.85
N PRO A 67 -5.88 -2.69 -11.96
CA PRO A 67 -7.10 -1.91 -12.22
C PRO A 67 -8.37 -2.77 -12.19
N VAL A 68 -9.47 -2.18 -11.71
CA VAL A 68 -10.76 -2.89 -11.55
C VAL A 68 -11.34 -3.31 -12.91
N ASP A 69 -11.09 -2.57 -13.97
CA ASP A 69 -11.50 -2.93 -15.34
C ASP A 69 -10.74 -4.15 -15.90
N GLN A 70 -9.53 -4.41 -15.38
CA GLN A 70 -8.74 -5.61 -15.71
C GLN A 70 -9.04 -6.79 -14.78
N LEU A 71 -9.47 -6.51 -13.55
CA LEU A 71 -9.77 -7.52 -12.54
C LEU A 71 -11.04 -7.16 -11.76
N THR A 72 -12.17 -7.49 -12.37
CA THR A 72 -13.52 -7.07 -11.92
C THR A 72 -13.96 -7.65 -10.57
N CYS A 73 -13.23 -8.63 -10.02
CA CYS A 73 -13.50 -9.15 -8.68
C CYS A 73 -12.96 -8.25 -7.55
N ARG A 74 -12.27 -7.15 -7.88
CA ARG A 74 -11.77 -6.19 -6.89
C ARG A 74 -12.76 -5.03 -6.69
N PRO A 75 -12.88 -4.50 -5.45
CA PRO A 75 -12.46 -5.14 -4.19
C PRO A 75 -13.28 -6.39 -3.90
N CYS A 76 -12.65 -7.42 -3.35
CA CYS A 76 -13.35 -8.68 -3.03
C CYS A 76 -14.45 -8.48 -1.99
N THR A 77 -14.14 -7.71 -0.95
CA THR A 77 -15.04 -7.20 0.09
C THR A 77 -14.49 -5.87 0.60
N THR A 78 -15.28 -5.14 1.36
CA THR A 78 -14.83 -3.87 1.96
C THR A 78 -13.54 -4.03 2.78
N PHE A 79 -13.41 -5.14 3.51
CA PHE A 79 -12.28 -5.39 4.41
C PHE A 79 -11.26 -6.41 3.87
N GLY A 80 -11.40 -6.87 2.64
CA GLY A 80 -10.53 -7.89 2.05
C GLY A 80 -10.56 -9.25 2.76
N LYS A 81 -11.60 -9.52 3.56
CA LYS A 81 -11.74 -10.77 4.31
C LYS A 81 -12.48 -11.83 3.49
N GLY A 82 -12.12 -13.08 3.72
CA GLY A 82 -12.72 -14.25 3.08
C GLY A 82 -11.82 -14.87 2.03
N ASP A 83 -12.26 -16.00 1.49
CA ASP A 83 -11.52 -16.75 0.49
C ASP A 83 -11.51 -16.03 -0.86
N CYS A 84 -10.45 -16.24 -1.62
CA CYS A 84 -10.38 -15.75 -2.98
C CYS A 84 -11.42 -16.47 -3.86
N LYS A 85 -12.44 -15.76 -4.33
CA LYS A 85 -13.51 -16.32 -5.18
C LYS A 85 -12.99 -16.88 -6.50
N ARG A 86 -11.86 -16.37 -7.01
CA ARG A 86 -11.17 -16.89 -8.20
C ARG A 86 -10.27 -18.09 -7.86
N GLY A 87 -9.78 -18.16 -6.62
CA GLY A 87 -8.84 -19.20 -6.18
C GLY A 87 -7.39 -18.98 -6.58
N ASP A 88 -7.09 -17.97 -7.42
CA ASP A 88 -5.76 -17.73 -8.01
C ASP A 88 -5.04 -16.48 -7.43
N PHE A 89 -5.69 -15.71 -6.57
CA PHE A 89 -5.15 -14.48 -5.98
C PHE A 89 -4.58 -13.51 -7.02
N ALA A 90 -5.20 -13.42 -8.20
CA ALA A 90 -4.73 -12.61 -9.31
C ALA A 90 -4.41 -11.16 -8.93
N CYS A 91 -5.14 -10.56 -7.99
CA CYS A 91 -4.89 -9.20 -7.49
C CYS A 91 -3.48 -9.01 -6.88
N MET A 92 -2.86 -10.09 -6.41
CA MET A 92 -1.49 -10.07 -5.87
C MET A 92 -0.51 -10.72 -6.84
N VAL A 93 -0.89 -11.84 -7.49
CA VAL A 93 0.01 -12.57 -8.38
C VAL A 93 0.35 -11.76 -9.65
N TRP A 94 -0.61 -11.03 -10.20
CA TRP A 94 -0.36 -10.18 -11.37
C TRP A 94 0.35 -8.87 -11.03
N LEU A 95 0.28 -8.44 -9.77
CA LEU A 95 0.96 -7.24 -9.30
C LEU A 95 2.40 -7.58 -8.92
N THR A 96 3.25 -7.72 -9.94
CA THR A 96 4.64 -8.13 -9.76
C THR A 96 5.50 -7.01 -9.14
N PRO A 97 6.66 -7.35 -8.54
CA PRO A 97 7.61 -6.35 -8.04
C PRO A 97 8.04 -5.34 -9.10
N GLU A 98 8.17 -5.76 -10.36
CA GLU A 98 8.54 -4.90 -11.49
C GLU A 98 7.50 -3.80 -11.72
N ILE A 99 6.21 -4.14 -11.66
CA ILE A 99 5.11 -3.15 -11.81
C ILE A 99 5.19 -2.09 -10.71
N VAL A 100 5.44 -2.52 -9.46
CA VAL A 100 5.60 -1.60 -8.32
C VAL A 100 6.83 -0.72 -8.50
N PHE A 101 7.95 -1.32 -8.89
CA PHE A 101 9.21 -0.61 -9.13
C PHE A 101 9.07 0.43 -10.24
N ASP A 102 8.50 0.06 -11.39
CA ASP A 102 8.26 0.97 -12.51
C ASP A 102 7.35 2.14 -12.10
N ARG A 103 6.34 1.89 -11.25
CA ARG A 103 5.50 2.95 -10.71
C ARG A 103 6.34 3.93 -9.88
N ILE A 104 7.20 3.46 -8.99
CA ILE A 104 8.07 4.28 -8.16
C ILE A 104 9.02 5.13 -9.02
N ILE A 105 9.65 4.51 -10.02
CA ILE A 105 10.56 5.21 -10.94
C ILE A 105 9.83 6.34 -11.68
N ASN A 106 8.65 6.07 -12.21
CA ASN A 106 7.85 7.04 -12.96
C ASN A 106 7.36 8.21 -12.09
N LEU A 107 7.11 7.99 -10.80
CA LEU A 107 6.68 9.03 -9.86
C LEU A 107 7.82 9.96 -9.43
N LYS A 108 9.07 9.58 -9.58
CA LYS A 108 10.27 10.38 -9.20
C LYS A 108 10.19 10.94 -7.78
N ILE A 109 9.81 10.11 -6.82
CA ILE A 109 9.46 10.53 -5.45
C ILE A 109 10.62 10.55 -4.45
N TRP A 110 11.79 10.05 -4.86
CA TRP A 110 13.01 10.06 -4.04
C TRP A 110 13.79 11.36 -4.14
#